data_e61ad3023dbf131e60ebed9d335948fc
#
_entry.id   e61ad3023dbf131e60ebed9d335948fc
#
_cell.length_a   1.000
_cell.length_b   1.000
_cell.length_c   1.000
_cell.angle_alpha   90.00
_cell.angle_beta   90.00
_cell.angle_gamma   90.00
#
_symmetry.space_group_name_H-M   'P 1'
#
loop_
_entity.id
_entity.type
_entity.pdbx_description
1 polymer ?
#
loop_
_entity_poly.entity_id
_entity_poly.type
_entity_poly.pdbx_seq_one_letter_code
_entity_poly.pdbx_strand_id
1 'polypeptide(L)'
;MVLEEFQSTLSLPTPPSDFSLHQKTLWFAGKGDWEKAHHLVQEMNDRLSSRIHAFLHRQEGDISNASYWYSKTGAVLPEQTIKEEWEDLVRRC
;
A
#
# COMPACT_ATOMS: atom_id res chain seq x y z
N MET A 1 1.12 11.13 6.51
CA MET A 1 -0.13 11.16 7.29
C MET A 1 0.09 10.52 8.65
N VAL A 2 -0.57 11.02 9.69
CA VAL A 2 -0.48 10.43 11.03
C VAL A 2 -1.16 9.06 11.03
N LEU A 3 -0.45 8.05 11.51
CA LEU A 3 -0.91 6.66 11.44
C LEU A 3 -2.24 6.46 12.19
N GLU A 4 -2.37 7.00 13.40
CA GLU A 4 -3.58 6.83 14.21
C GLU A 4 -4.81 7.44 13.53
N GLU A 5 -4.65 8.59 12.87
CA GLU A 5 -5.73 9.22 12.13
C GLU A 5 -6.15 8.35 10.95
N PHE A 6 -5.17 7.79 10.23
CA PHE A 6 -5.45 6.89 9.12
C PHE A 6 -6.20 5.64 9.61
N GLN A 7 -5.68 5.00 10.67
CA GLN A 7 -6.26 3.78 11.22
C GLN A 7 -7.70 3.99 11.68
N SER A 8 -8.03 5.17 12.22
CA SER A 8 -9.40 5.46 12.66
C SER A 8 -10.39 5.45 11.49
N THR A 9 -9.94 5.71 10.27
CA THR A 9 -10.82 5.69 9.10
C THR A 9 -11.18 4.29 8.62
N LEU A 10 -10.45 3.27 9.08
CA LEU A 10 -10.70 1.89 8.64
C LEU A 10 -12.04 1.35 9.13
N SER A 11 -12.67 1.99 10.11
CA SER A 11 -14.01 1.62 10.55
C SER A 11 -15.12 2.18 9.66
N LEU A 12 -14.79 3.08 8.74
CA LEU A 12 -15.76 3.65 7.81
C LEU A 12 -16.13 2.65 6.71
N PRO A 13 -17.31 2.78 6.10
CA PRO A 13 -17.71 1.89 5.00
C PRO A 13 -16.97 2.15 3.69
N THR A 14 -16.46 3.38 3.51
CA THR A 14 -15.70 3.78 2.32
C THR A 14 -14.55 4.67 2.76
N PRO A 15 -13.49 4.80 1.94
CA PRO A 15 -12.39 5.70 2.30
C PRO A 15 -12.85 7.16 2.26
N PRO A 16 -12.25 8.04 3.10
CA PRO A 16 -12.54 9.46 3.03
C PRO A 16 -12.36 10.01 1.62
N SER A 17 -13.27 10.89 1.20
CA SER A 17 -13.28 11.41 -0.17
C SER A 17 -12.05 12.29 -0.49
N ASP A 18 -11.42 12.86 0.54
CA ASP A 18 -10.24 13.72 0.37
C ASP A 18 -8.92 12.93 0.38
N PHE A 19 -8.96 11.62 0.52
CA PHE A 19 -7.76 10.80 0.44
C PHE A 19 -7.18 10.82 -0.96
N SER A 20 -5.84 10.86 -1.06
CA SER A 20 -5.14 10.67 -2.33
C SER A 20 -5.34 9.25 -2.85
N LEU A 21 -4.97 9.00 -4.11
CA LEU A 21 -5.03 7.63 -4.65
C LEU A 21 -4.11 6.67 -3.89
N HIS A 22 -2.94 7.12 -3.44
CA HIS A 22 -2.04 6.30 -2.61
C HIS A 22 -2.72 5.94 -1.29
N GLN A 23 -3.33 6.92 -0.64
CA GLN A 23 -4.02 6.70 0.64
C GLN A 23 -5.20 5.74 0.46
N LYS A 24 -5.99 5.91 -0.61
CA LYS A 24 -7.11 5.01 -0.89
C LYS A 24 -6.64 3.58 -1.13
N THR A 25 -5.52 3.41 -1.85
CA THR A 25 -4.93 2.09 -2.09
C THR A 25 -4.57 1.41 -0.77
N LEU A 26 -3.89 2.12 0.12
CA LEU A 26 -3.51 1.59 1.42
C LEU A 26 -4.73 1.35 2.33
N TRP A 27 -5.77 2.17 2.18
CA TRP A 27 -7.02 1.97 2.91
C TRP A 27 -7.69 0.65 2.52
N PHE A 28 -7.80 0.36 1.22
CA PHE A 28 -8.35 -0.90 0.77
C PHE A 28 -7.49 -2.09 1.18
N ALA A 29 -6.15 -1.95 1.12
CA ALA A 29 -5.25 -2.98 1.61
C ALA A 29 -5.46 -3.26 3.09
N GLY A 30 -5.62 -2.20 3.90
CA GLY A 30 -5.88 -2.33 5.33
C GLY A 30 -7.23 -2.96 5.65
N LYS A 31 -8.21 -2.82 4.76
CA LYS A 31 -9.53 -3.45 4.89
C LYS A 31 -9.54 -4.90 4.39
N GLY A 32 -8.42 -5.37 3.84
CA GLY A 32 -8.36 -6.71 3.26
C GLY A 32 -8.92 -6.82 1.86
N ASP A 33 -9.20 -5.70 1.20
CA ASP A 33 -9.70 -5.68 -0.18
C ASP A 33 -8.54 -5.51 -1.15
N TRP A 34 -7.79 -6.59 -1.33
CA TRP A 34 -6.58 -6.59 -2.15
C TRP A 34 -6.86 -6.21 -3.61
N GLU A 35 -7.96 -6.71 -4.17
CA GLU A 35 -8.27 -6.49 -5.58
C GLU A 35 -8.52 -5.03 -5.88
N LYS A 36 -9.28 -4.32 -5.03
CA LYS A 36 -9.49 -2.88 -5.20
C LYS A 36 -8.21 -2.10 -5.03
N ALA A 37 -7.38 -2.47 -4.04
CA ALA A 37 -6.09 -1.83 -3.83
C ALA A 37 -5.20 -1.98 -5.07
N HIS A 38 -5.09 -3.19 -5.60
CA HIS A 38 -4.27 -3.48 -6.76
C HIS A 38 -4.79 -2.75 -8.01
N HIS A 39 -6.12 -2.72 -8.20
CA HIS A 39 -6.74 -2.00 -9.32
C HIS A 39 -6.37 -0.51 -9.31
N LEU A 40 -6.38 0.12 -8.14
CA LEU A 40 -6.01 1.53 -8.03
C LEU A 40 -4.52 1.75 -8.31
N VAL A 41 -3.65 0.94 -7.70
CA VAL A 41 -2.21 1.17 -7.79
C VAL A 41 -1.65 0.92 -9.19
N GLN A 42 -2.22 -0.01 -9.93
CA GLN A 42 -1.72 -0.32 -11.27
C GLN A 42 -1.94 0.81 -12.29
N GLU A 43 -2.84 1.75 -11.99
CA GLU A 43 -3.10 2.92 -12.84
C GLU A 43 -2.09 4.05 -12.59
N MET A 44 -1.25 3.92 -11.56
CA MET A 44 -0.25 4.93 -11.20
C MET A 44 1.14 4.45 -11.59
N ASN A 45 2.06 5.40 -11.84
CA ASN A 45 3.41 5.06 -12.28
C ASN A 45 4.50 5.85 -11.53
N ASP A 46 4.18 6.49 -10.43
CA ASP A 46 5.15 7.20 -9.61
C ASP A 46 5.90 6.22 -8.69
N ARG A 47 6.97 6.72 -8.05
CA ARG A 47 7.83 5.88 -7.21
C ARG A 47 7.08 5.30 -6.01
N LEU A 48 6.26 6.11 -5.35
CA LEU A 48 5.50 5.65 -4.18
C LEU A 48 4.49 4.57 -4.58
N SER A 49 3.79 4.76 -5.71
CA SER A 49 2.84 3.74 -6.18
C SER A 49 3.53 2.43 -6.51
N SER A 50 4.73 2.46 -7.10
CA SER A 50 5.51 1.24 -7.36
C SER A 50 5.87 0.54 -6.06
N ARG A 51 6.20 1.30 -5.01
CA ARG A 51 6.50 0.75 -3.70
C ARG A 51 5.27 0.09 -3.08
N ILE A 52 4.12 0.73 -3.19
CA ILE A 52 2.84 0.18 -2.71
C ILE A 52 2.47 -1.06 -3.52
N HIS A 53 2.69 -1.05 -4.83
CA HIS A 53 2.44 -2.19 -5.71
C HIS A 53 3.27 -3.40 -5.25
N ALA A 54 4.56 -3.18 -4.95
CA ALA A 54 5.42 -4.21 -4.40
C ALA A 54 4.87 -4.78 -3.09
N PHE A 55 4.43 -3.90 -2.19
CA PHE A 55 3.82 -4.29 -0.92
C PHE A 55 2.59 -5.19 -1.14
N LEU A 56 1.73 -4.84 -2.09
CA LEU A 56 0.53 -5.64 -2.38
C LEU A 56 0.88 -7.05 -2.84
N HIS A 57 1.90 -7.20 -3.70
CA HIS A 57 2.34 -8.53 -4.13
C HIS A 57 2.98 -9.31 -2.97
N ARG A 58 3.69 -8.64 -2.08
CA ARG A 58 4.21 -9.26 -0.87
C ARG A 58 3.06 -9.73 0.02
N GLN A 59 2.02 -8.92 0.18
CA GLN A 59 0.86 -9.23 0.99
C GLN A 59 0.12 -10.49 0.49
N GLU A 60 0.05 -10.68 -0.83
CA GLU A 60 -0.58 -11.87 -1.40
C GLU A 60 0.37 -13.09 -1.46
N GLY A 61 1.65 -12.91 -1.10
CA GLY A 61 2.62 -13.99 -1.10
C GLY A 61 3.38 -14.20 -2.41
N ASP A 62 3.21 -13.32 -3.39
CA ASP A 62 3.92 -13.37 -4.67
C ASP A 62 5.25 -12.62 -4.55
N ILE A 63 6.24 -13.30 -3.95
CA ILE A 63 7.51 -12.66 -3.59
C ILE A 63 8.33 -12.28 -4.82
N SER A 64 8.33 -13.09 -5.88
CA SER A 64 9.09 -12.75 -7.09
C SER A 64 8.54 -11.50 -7.76
N ASN A 65 7.23 -11.35 -7.83
CA ASN A 65 6.60 -10.16 -8.38
C ASN A 65 6.83 -8.94 -7.47
N ALA A 66 6.75 -9.14 -6.15
CA ALA A 66 7.09 -8.09 -5.20
C ALA A 66 8.52 -7.60 -5.40
N SER A 67 9.49 -8.50 -5.53
CA SER A 67 10.90 -8.15 -5.75
C SER A 67 11.10 -7.33 -7.02
N TYR A 68 10.38 -7.67 -8.09
CA TYR A 68 10.42 -6.90 -9.32
C TYR A 68 10.01 -5.44 -9.09
N TRP A 69 8.90 -5.23 -8.37
CA TRP A 69 8.40 -3.87 -8.11
C TRP A 69 9.28 -3.10 -7.13
N TYR A 70 9.83 -3.78 -6.10
CA TYR A 70 10.81 -3.13 -5.22
C TYR A 70 12.03 -2.66 -6.00
N SER A 71 12.54 -3.47 -6.92
CA SER A 71 13.73 -3.12 -7.71
C SER A 71 13.51 -1.86 -8.55
N LYS A 72 12.30 -1.61 -9.00
CA LYS A 72 11.97 -0.37 -9.73
C LYS A 72 12.16 0.89 -8.91
N THR A 73 12.12 0.77 -7.60
CA THR A 73 12.33 1.91 -6.68
C THR A 73 13.74 1.95 -6.10
N GLY A 74 14.61 1.02 -6.52
CA GLY A 74 15.94 0.88 -5.96
C GLY A 74 15.97 0.21 -4.59
N ALA A 75 14.88 -0.43 -4.19
CA ALA A 75 14.77 -1.10 -2.91
C ALA A 75 14.90 -2.61 -3.05
N VAL A 76 15.08 -3.29 -1.93
CA VAL A 76 15.02 -4.74 -1.83
C VAL A 76 13.83 -5.12 -0.96
N LEU A 77 13.47 -6.40 -0.94
CA LEU A 77 12.39 -6.88 -0.09
C LEU A 77 12.67 -6.50 1.37
N PRO A 78 11.74 -5.77 2.04
CA PRO A 78 11.97 -5.34 3.42
C PRO A 78 12.02 -6.51 4.39
N GLU A 79 12.82 -6.36 5.45
CA GLU A 79 12.87 -7.34 6.54
C GLU A 79 11.74 -7.18 7.54
N GLN A 80 11.11 -5.99 7.60
CA GLN A 80 10.00 -5.72 8.50
C GLN A 80 8.78 -6.57 8.17
N THR A 81 7.85 -6.70 9.11
CA THR A 81 6.61 -7.44 8.88
C THR A 81 5.73 -6.72 7.85
N ILE A 82 4.76 -7.44 7.29
CA ILE A 82 3.78 -6.86 6.36
C ILE A 82 3.04 -5.71 7.05
N LYS A 83 2.65 -5.87 8.31
CA LYS A 83 1.97 -4.82 9.07
C LYS A 83 2.85 -3.59 9.24
N GLU A 84 4.11 -3.79 9.61
CA GLU A 84 5.05 -2.69 9.79
C GLU A 84 5.29 -1.93 8.49
N GLU A 85 5.41 -2.64 7.38
CA GLU A 85 5.58 -1.99 6.07
C GLU A 85 4.34 -1.18 5.70
N TRP A 86 3.15 -1.72 5.92
CA TRP A 86 1.90 -1.00 5.68
C TRP A 86 1.86 0.31 6.48
N GLU A 87 2.22 0.23 7.76
CA GLU A 87 2.26 1.41 8.63
C GLU A 87 3.25 2.46 8.13
N ASP A 88 4.44 2.03 7.69
CA ASP A 88 5.44 2.94 7.13
C ASP A 88 4.94 3.60 5.85
N LEU A 89 4.27 2.86 4.98
CA LEU A 89 3.73 3.41 3.75
C LEU A 89 2.63 4.44 4.04
N VAL A 90 1.78 4.18 5.03
CA VAL A 90 0.77 5.16 5.47
C VAL A 90 1.44 6.45 5.93
N ARG A 91 2.51 6.34 6.72
CA ARG A 91 3.22 7.53 7.22
C ARG A 91 3.86 8.34 6.09
N ARG A 92 4.20 7.71 4.98
CA ARG A 92 4.77 8.40 3.80
C ARG A 92 3.71 9.12 2.98
N CYS A 93 2.47 8.81 3.16
CA CYS A 93 1.38 9.51 2.51
C CYS A 93 0.98 10.73 3.35
#